data_11cf22a6be31e8d4244bfef6b7478cea
#
_entry.id   11cf22a6be31e8d4244bfef6b7478cea
#
_cell.length_a   1.000
_cell.length_b   1.000
_cell.length_c   1.000
_cell.angle_alpha   90.00
_cell.angle_beta   90.00
_cell.angle_gamma   90.00
#
_symmetry.space_group_name_H-M   'P 1'
#
loop_
_entity.id
_entity.type
_entity.pdbx_description
1 polymer ?
#
loop_
_entity_poly.entity_id
_entity_poly.type
_entity_poly.pdbx_seq_one_letter_code
_entity_poly.pdbx_strand_id
1 'polypeptide(L)'
;EELIKHGLTLGADIPFCIMRGTALSEGIGEILTPLPSIPACWFLIVKPTFSMSTKFVYENLHLDEQTKHPDIDGMIQAINHNDLTGITYRMGNVLEQVTQKHYPAIIQIKENMRRLGALGALMSGSGSTVFGIFTSREAAGKAAEFFRKDPGIKQTAVVRPFSKDLP
;
A
#
# COMPACT_ATOMS: atom_id res chain seq x y z
N GLU A 1 -10.14 -15.26 -17.75
CA GLU A 1 -9.00 -14.82 -18.57
C GLU A 1 -9.39 -13.70 -19.55
N GLU A 2 -10.52 -13.81 -20.25
CA GLU A 2 -11.00 -12.82 -21.23
C GLU A 2 -11.29 -11.44 -20.62
N LEU A 3 -11.95 -11.42 -19.44
CA LEU A 3 -12.18 -10.18 -18.66
C LEU A 3 -10.89 -9.47 -18.26
N ILE A 4 -9.84 -10.22 -17.92
CA ILE A 4 -8.54 -9.65 -17.55
C ILE A 4 -7.89 -8.97 -18.77
N LYS A 5 -7.93 -9.61 -19.94
CA LYS A 5 -7.43 -9.04 -21.20
C LYS A 5 -8.17 -7.76 -21.58
N HIS A 6 -9.48 -7.75 -21.47
CA HIS A 6 -10.26 -6.54 -21.70
C HIS A 6 -10.00 -5.46 -20.65
N GLY A 7 -9.84 -5.85 -19.38
CA GLY A 7 -9.50 -4.94 -18.30
C GLY A 7 -8.20 -4.18 -18.55
N LEU A 8 -7.18 -4.86 -19.09
CA LEU A 8 -5.88 -4.24 -19.38
C LEU A 8 -6.00 -3.07 -20.37
N THR A 9 -6.94 -3.12 -21.32
CA THR A 9 -7.16 -2.01 -22.29
C THR A 9 -7.74 -0.76 -21.62
N LEU A 10 -8.30 -0.89 -20.41
CA LEU A 10 -8.88 0.21 -19.63
C LEU A 10 -7.88 0.80 -18.61
N GLY A 11 -6.93 -0.01 -18.15
CA GLY A 11 -5.89 0.42 -17.22
C GLY A 11 -5.11 -0.76 -16.62
N ALA A 12 -3.85 -0.52 -16.28
CA ALA A 12 -2.92 -1.51 -15.76
C ALA A 12 -3.38 -2.17 -14.44
N ASP A 13 -4.12 -1.44 -13.59
CA ASP A 13 -4.59 -1.94 -12.29
C ASP A 13 -5.88 -2.78 -12.40
N ILE A 14 -6.59 -2.74 -13.53
CA ILE A 14 -7.88 -3.43 -13.70
C ILE A 14 -7.75 -4.95 -13.61
N PRO A 15 -6.72 -5.60 -14.19
CA PRO A 15 -6.48 -7.03 -14.01
C PRO A 15 -6.45 -7.47 -12.55
N PHE A 16 -5.74 -6.72 -11.69
CA PHE A 16 -5.68 -7.00 -10.25
C PHE A 16 -7.05 -6.80 -9.57
N CYS A 17 -7.79 -5.75 -9.93
CA CYS A 17 -9.13 -5.51 -9.39
C CYS A 17 -10.10 -6.66 -9.72
N ILE A 18 -9.96 -7.28 -10.90
CA ILE A 18 -10.76 -8.46 -11.31
C ILE A 18 -10.31 -9.69 -10.54
N MET A 19 -9.00 -9.93 -10.44
CA MET A 19 -8.43 -11.11 -9.80
C MET A 19 -8.68 -11.11 -8.29
N ARG A 20 -8.53 -9.94 -7.63
CA ARG A 20 -8.61 -9.74 -6.18
C ARG A 20 -7.61 -10.58 -5.37
N GLY A 21 -7.54 -10.34 -4.06
CA GLY A 21 -6.68 -11.10 -3.15
C GLY A 21 -5.26 -10.52 -3.07
N THR A 22 -4.26 -11.39 -2.97
CA THR A 22 -2.84 -11.04 -2.91
C THR A 22 -2.14 -11.57 -4.16
N ALA A 23 -1.30 -10.75 -4.78
CA ALA A 23 -0.53 -11.14 -5.95
C ALA A 23 0.83 -10.44 -6.02
N LEU A 24 1.79 -11.11 -6.63
CA LEU A 24 2.93 -10.46 -7.26
C LEU A 24 2.44 -9.85 -8.58
N SER A 25 2.74 -8.57 -8.78
CA SER A 25 2.41 -7.84 -9.99
C SER A 25 3.69 -7.38 -10.67
N GLU A 26 3.88 -7.73 -11.93
CA GLU A 26 5.07 -7.47 -12.73
C GLU A 26 4.71 -6.74 -14.03
N GLY A 27 5.73 -6.33 -14.80
CA GLY A 27 5.50 -5.52 -16.00
C GLY A 27 5.03 -4.11 -15.64
N ILE A 28 3.94 -3.65 -16.27
CA ILE A 28 3.24 -2.41 -15.91
C ILE A 28 2.10 -2.64 -14.90
N GLY A 29 1.98 -3.88 -14.37
CA GLY A 29 0.94 -4.31 -13.43
C GLY A 29 0.03 -5.41 -13.96
N GLU A 30 0.25 -5.86 -15.19
CA GLU A 30 -0.60 -6.81 -15.91
C GLU A 30 -0.22 -8.29 -15.69
N ILE A 31 1.04 -8.56 -15.35
CA ILE A 31 1.50 -9.93 -15.10
C ILE A 31 1.27 -10.23 -13.63
N LEU A 32 0.24 -11.04 -13.35
CA LEU A 32 -0.21 -11.32 -12.00
C LEU A 32 0.05 -12.77 -11.61
N THR A 33 0.88 -12.98 -10.60
CA THR A 33 1.08 -14.28 -9.96
C THR A 33 0.33 -14.30 -8.63
N PRO A 34 -0.74 -15.10 -8.48
CA PRO A 34 -1.48 -15.19 -7.22
C PRO A 34 -0.59 -15.66 -6.08
N LEU A 35 -0.75 -15.06 -4.91
CA LEU A 35 -0.10 -15.43 -3.66
C LEU A 35 -1.15 -15.81 -2.61
N PRO A 36 -0.77 -16.54 -1.54
CA PRO A 36 -1.64 -16.78 -0.41
C PRO A 36 -2.17 -15.48 0.19
N SER A 37 -3.33 -15.55 0.83
CA SER A 37 -3.87 -14.42 1.60
C SER A 37 -2.89 -14.01 2.70
N ILE A 38 -2.72 -12.71 2.89
CA ILE A 38 -1.88 -12.22 4.01
C ILE A 38 -2.53 -12.54 5.35
N PRO A 39 -1.75 -12.60 6.46
CA PRO A 39 -2.27 -12.85 7.80
C PRO A 39 -3.41 -11.92 8.19
N ALA A 40 -4.28 -12.38 9.10
CA ALA A 40 -5.37 -11.56 9.63
C ALA A 40 -4.84 -10.26 10.24
N CYS A 41 -5.21 -9.14 9.65
CA CYS A 41 -4.80 -7.81 10.07
C CYS A 41 -5.87 -6.77 9.71
N TRP A 42 -5.59 -5.52 10.07
CA TRP A 42 -6.43 -4.38 9.74
C TRP A 42 -5.60 -3.31 9.04
N PHE A 43 -6.17 -2.73 8.00
CA PHE A 43 -5.59 -1.58 7.33
C PHE A 43 -6.30 -0.31 7.78
N LEU A 44 -5.51 0.69 8.17
CA LEU A 44 -5.98 2.07 8.20
C LEU A 44 -5.50 2.75 6.91
N ILE A 45 -6.45 3.21 6.12
CA ILE A 45 -6.20 3.98 4.90
C ILE A 45 -6.44 5.45 5.22
N VAL A 46 -5.46 6.30 4.90
CA VAL A 46 -5.54 7.76 5.09
C VAL A 46 -5.29 8.44 3.76
N LYS A 47 -6.26 9.23 3.29
CA LYS A 47 -6.18 10.04 2.08
C LYS A 47 -6.02 11.51 2.48
N PRO A 48 -4.88 12.15 2.23
CA PRO A 48 -4.72 13.59 2.40
C PRO A 48 -5.60 14.41 1.44
N THR A 49 -5.75 15.69 1.71
CA THR A 49 -6.50 16.63 0.87
C THR A 49 -5.80 16.95 -0.46
N PHE A 50 -4.47 16.84 -0.49
CA PHE A 50 -3.71 16.99 -1.72
C PHE A 50 -3.69 15.70 -2.54
N SER A 51 -3.46 15.83 -3.84
CA SER A 51 -3.24 14.71 -4.76
C SER A 51 -1.94 14.88 -5.52
N MET A 52 -1.34 13.77 -5.93
CA MET A 52 -0.12 13.74 -6.73
C MET A 52 -0.42 13.18 -8.11
N SER A 53 0.14 13.78 -9.14
CA SER A 53 0.08 13.23 -10.50
C SER A 53 1.00 12.02 -10.61
N THR A 54 0.47 10.88 -10.98
CA THR A 54 1.26 9.65 -11.23
C THR A 54 2.33 9.92 -12.29
N LYS A 55 1.96 10.60 -13.39
CA LYS A 55 2.88 10.99 -14.45
C LYS A 55 4.07 11.80 -13.89
N PHE A 56 3.78 12.83 -13.09
CA PHE A 56 4.82 13.67 -12.48
C PHE A 56 5.78 12.84 -11.61
N VAL A 57 5.26 11.90 -10.81
CA VAL A 57 6.10 11.06 -9.95
C VAL A 57 7.04 10.21 -10.77
N TYR A 58 6.55 9.55 -11.82
CA TYR A 58 7.40 8.72 -12.69
C TYR A 58 8.41 9.54 -13.50
N GLU A 59 8.05 10.73 -13.99
CA GLU A 59 8.97 11.62 -14.73
C GLU A 59 10.10 12.19 -13.85
N ASN A 60 9.88 12.27 -12.53
CA ASN A 60 10.88 12.76 -11.55
C ASN A 60 11.54 11.63 -10.75
N LEU A 61 11.24 10.37 -11.07
CA LEU A 61 11.87 9.22 -10.45
C LEU A 61 13.23 8.97 -11.09
N HIS A 62 14.27 9.07 -10.29
CA HIS A 62 15.63 8.74 -10.70
C HIS A 62 16.07 7.50 -9.95
N LEU A 63 16.25 6.41 -10.68
CA LEU A 63 16.77 5.15 -10.15
C LEU A 63 18.23 5.02 -10.57
N ASP A 64 19.09 4.71 -9.62
CA ASP A 64 20.51 4.45 -9.80
C ASP A 64 20.92 3.16 -9.05
N GLU A 65 22.17 2.80 -9.14
CA GLU A 65 22.71 1.60 -8.48
C GLU A 65 22.64 1.67 -6.95
N GLN A 66 22.48 2.86 -6.37
CA GLN A 66 22.36 3.08 -4.92
C GLN A 66 20.90 3.07 -4.46
N THR A 67 19.96 3.05 -5.36
CA THR A 67 18.53 3.06 -5.04
C THR A 67 18.16 1.77 -4.33
N LYS A 68 17.67 1.90 -3.09
CA LYS A 68 17.19 0.76 -2.31
C LYS A 68 15.85 0.28 -2.85
N HIS A 69 15.85 -0.88 -3.46
CA HIS A 69 14.64 -1.57 -3.87
C HIS A 69 14.07 -2.40 -2.72
N PRO A 70 12.72 -2.54 -2.63
CA PRO A 70 12.10 -3.47 -1.70
C PRO A 70 12.58 -4.91 -1.93
N ASP A 71 12.72 -5.68 -0.85
CA ASP A 71 13.04 -7.11 -0.87
C ASP A 71 11.80 -7.92 -1.27
N ILE A 72 11.59 -8.07 -2.59
CA ILE A 72 10.40 -8.74 -3.13
C ILE A 72 10.41 -10.23 -2.82
N ASP A 73 11.55 -10.91 -2.95
CA ASP A 73 11.67 -12.34 -2.67
C ASP A 73 11.40 -12.64 -1.19
N GLY A 74 11.97 -11.85 -0.29
CA GLY A 74 11.68 -11.96 1.12
C GLY A 74 10.24 -11.60 1.48
N MET A 75 9.61 -10.67 0.75
CA MET A 75 8.18 -10.36 0.91
C MET A 75 7.32 -11.57 0.56
N ILE A 76 7.59 -12.22 -0.59
CA ILE A 76 6.88 -13.43 -1.03
C ILE A 76 7.05 -14.56 0.00
N GLN A 77 8.27 -14.74 0.52
CA GLN A 77 8.52 -15.74 1.58
C GLN A 77 7.73 -15.42 2.85
N ALA A 78 7.71 -14.16 3.30
CA ALA A 78 6.95 -13.76 4.48
C ALA A 78 5.44 -14.00 4.30
N ILE A 79 4.90 -13.74 3.11
CA ILE A 79 3.50 -14.04 2.77
C ILE A 79 3.24 -15.55 2.82
N ASN A 80 4.10 -16.36 2.19
CA ASN A 80 3.97 -17.82 2.17
C ASN A 80 4.05 -18.45 3.57
N HIS A 81 4.82 -17.85 4.48
CA HIS A 81 4.95 -18.31 5.87
C HIS A 81 3.92 -17.66 6.82
N ASN A 82 2.97 -16.88 6.31
CA ASN A 82 1.96 -16.18 7.12
C ASN A 82 2.60 -15.27 8.19
N ASP A 83 3.76 -14.66 7.87
CA ASP A 83 4.56 -13.82 8.78
C ASP A 83 4.22 -12.33 8.59
N LEU A 84 3.28 -11.81 9.39
CA LEU A 84 2.86 -10.41 9.32
C LEU A 84 4.01 -9.44 9.66
N THR A 85 4.87 -9.82 10.60
CA THR A 85 6.04 -9.01 10.99
C THR A 85 7.04 -8.94 9.85
N GLY A 86 7.34 -10.07 9.24
CA GLY A 86 8.21 -10.15 8.06
C GLY A 86 7.67 -9.34 6.88
N ILE A 87 6.34 -9.36 6.66
CA ILE A 87 5.66 -8.53 5.64
C ILE A 87 5.88 -7.04 5.95
N THR A 88 5.55 -6.60 7.18
CA THR A 88 5.63 -5.17 7.53
C THR A 88 7.06 -4.64 7.54
N TYR A 89 8.05 -5.48 7.87
CA TYR A 89 9.47 -5.13 7.82
C TYR A 89 9.96 -4.87 6.39
N ARG A 90 9.44 -5.61 5.40
CA ARG A 90 9.87 -5.53 3.99
C ARG A 90 9.08 -4.54 3.14
N MET A 91 8.07 -3.87 3.74
CA MET A 91 7.31 -2.84 3.03
C MET A 91 8.22 -1.72 2.54
N GLY A 92 8.17 -1.42 1.26
CA GLY A 92 8.95 -0.34 0.65
C GLY A 92 8.28 0.17 -0.63
N ASN A 93 8.52 1.44 -0.95
CA ASN A 93 8.00 2.07 -2.15
C ASN A 93 9.00 3.12 -2.65
N VAL A 94 9.66 2.84 -3.76
CA VAL A 94 10.68 3.74 -4.36
C VAL A 94 10.10 5.08 -4.79
N LEU A 95 8.79 5.16 -5.08
CA LEU A 95 8.12 6.39 -5.47
C LEU A 95 8.04 7.41 -4.32
N GLU A 96 8.17 6.96 -3.06
CA GLU A 96 8.17 7.83 -1.89
C GLU A 96 9.32 8.84 -1.93
N GLN A 97 10.46 8.50 -2.53
CA GLN A 97 11.60 9.44 -2.64
C GLN A 97 11.25 10.71 -3.42
N VAL A 98 10.34 10.64 -4.37
CA VAL A 98 9.83 11.81 -5.10
C VAL A 98 8.74 12.50 -4.29
N THR A 99 7.72 11.74 -3.88
CA THR A 99 6.51 12.30 -3.27
C THR A 99 6.79 12.96 -1.92
N GLN A 100 7.66 12.39 -1.09
CA GLN A 100 8.00 12.94 0.22
C GLN A 100 8.79 14.26 0.14
N LYS A 101 9.56 14.47 -0.93
CA LYS A 101 10.25 15.75 -1.17
C LYS A 101 9.25 16.88 -1.42
N HIS A 102 8.18 16.62 -2.13
CA HIS A 102 7.16 17.61 -2.48
C HIS A 102 6.07 17.74 -1.41
N TYR A 103 5.78 16.66 -0.69
CA TYR A 103 4.74 16.59 0.34
C TYR A 103 5.26 15.90 1.61
N PRO A 104 6.00 16.64 2.46
CA PRO A 104 6.51 16.09 3.73
C PRO A 104 5.42 15.55 4.66
N ALA A 105 4.16 15.96 4.47
CA ALA A 105 3.01 15.45 5.21
C ALA A 105 2.87 13.91 5.10
N ILE A 106 3.35 13.29 4.03
CA ILE A 106 3.37 11.82 3.88
C ILE A 106 4.24 11.19 4.97
N ILE A 107 5.40 11.77 5.26
CA ILE A 107 6.30 11.31 6.33
C ILE A 107 5.58 11.39 7.67
N GLN A 108 4.95 12.53 7.97
CA GLN A 108 4.23 12.77 9.22
C GLN A 108 3.06 11.79 9.41
N ILE A 109 2.32 11.50 8.34
CA ILE A 109 1.23 10.51 8.39
C ILE A 109 1.78 9.12 8.72
N LYS A 110 2.86 8.68 8.08
CA LYS A 110 3.50 7.38 8.35
C LYS A 110 4.02 7.28 9.78
N GLU A 111 4.70 8.32 10.27
CA GLU A 111 5.21 8.39 11.64
C GLU A 111 4.07 8.36 12.67
N ASN A 112 3.02 9.13 12.45
CA ASN A 112 1.85 9.12 13.31
C ASN A 112 1.16 7.75 13.33
N MET A 113 1.02 7.08 12.18
CA MET A 113 0.48 5.71 12.14
C MET A 113 1.30 4.74 13.00
N ARG A 114 2.65 4.78 12.88
CA ARG A 114 3.53 3.95 13.70
C ARG A 114 3.42 4.27 15.18
N ARG A 115 3.42 5.56 15.55
CA ARG A 115 3.22 6.02 16.94
C ARG A 115 1.89 5.54 17.52
N LEU A 116 0.86 5.42 16.68
CA LEU A 116 -0.48 4.96 17.06
C LEU A 116 -0.64 3.43 16.99
N GLY A 117 0.45 2.69 16.81
CA GLY A 117 0.46 1.22 16.90
C GLY A 117 0.40 0.47 15.59
N ALA A 118 0.62 1.13 14.44
CA ALA A 118 0.80 0.42 13.19
C ALA A 118 2.13 -0.35 13.20
N LEU A 119 2.11 -1.62 12.80
CA LEU A 119 3.30 -2.46 12.59
C LEU A 119 4.17 -1.92 11.46
N GLY A 120 3.56 -1.34 10.45
CA GLY A 120 4.20 -0.69 9.32
C GLY A 120 3.26 0.32 8.68
N ALA A 121 3.83 1.32 8.00
CA ALA A 121 3.06 2.32 7.26
C ALA A 121 3.79 2.68 5.96
N LEU A 122 3.04 2.75 4.85
CA LEU A 122 3.58 2.97 3.51
C LEU A 122 2.62 3.82 2.67
N MET A 123 3.18 4.57 1.74
CA MET A 123 2.41 5.24 0.71
C MET A 123 1.98 4.22 -0.37
N SER A 124 0.75 4.30 -0.81
CA SER A 124 0.20 3.45 -1.87
C SER A 124 0.48 4.04 -3.25
N GLY A 125 1.17 3.28 -4.10
CA GLY A 125 1.50 3.68 -5.47
C GLY A 125 2.25 5.01 -5.52
N SER A 126 1.88 5.90 -6.42
CA SER A 126 2.43 7.25 -6.54
C SER A 126 1.94 8.22 -5.46
N GLY A 127 1.05 7.77 -4.59
CA GLY A 127 0.46 8.58 -3.51
C GLY A 127 -0.82 9.30 -3.97
N SER A 128 -1.32 10.15 -3.16
CA SER A 128 -0.97 10.62 -1.82
C SER A 128 -1.50 9.72 -0.69
N THR A 129 -2.26 8.68 -1.00
CA THR A 129 -2.83 7.76 0.00
C THR A 129 -1.72 7.04 0.75
N VAL A 130 -1.86 6.97 2.08
CA VAL A 130 -0.98 6.21 2.97
C VAL A 130 -1.82 5.15 3.68
N PHE A 131 -1.26 3.96 3.86
CA PHE A 131 -1.89 2.93 4.67
C PHE A 131 -0.96 2.46 5.78
N GLY A 132 -1.57 2.01 6.88
CA GLY A 132 -0.88 1.39 7.99
C GLY A 132 -1.51 0.05 8.33
N ILE A 133 -0.70 -0.93 8.75
CA ILE A 133 -1.12 -2.27 9.13
C ILE A 133 -1.18 -2.38 10.65
N PHE A 134 -2.30 -2.86 11.17
CA PHE A 134 -2.59 -3.02 12.60
C PHE A 134 -3.02 -4.45 12.91
N THR A 135 -2.74 -4.92 14.12
CA THR A 135 -3.14 -6.25 14.59
C THR A 135 -4.60 -6.30 15.02
N SER A 136 -5.22 -5.16 15.35
CA SER A 136 -6.60 -5.11 15.82
C SER A 136 -7.40 -3.96 15.20
N ARG A 137 -8.72 -4.19 15.05
CA ARG A 137 -9.67 -3.16 14.59
C ARG A 137 -9.71 -1.96 15.54
N GLU A 138 -9.60 -2.23 16.83
CA GLU A 138 -9.65 -1.20 17.86
C GLU A 138 -8.48 -0.23 17.72
N ALA A 139 -7.23 -0.74 17.58
CA ALA A 139 -6.06 0.09 17.40
C ALA A 139 -6.14 0.91 16.10
N ALA A 140 -6.53 0.28 14.99
CA ALA A 140 -6.75 0.98 13.72
C ALA A 140 -7.84 2.04 13.83
N GLY A 141 -8.92 1.77 14.57
CA GLY A 141 -10.03 2.70 14.83
C GLY A 141 -9.59 3.94 15.60
N LYS A 142 -8.84 3.75 16.70
CA LYS A 142 -8.26 4.87 17.49
C LYS A 142 -7.34 5.74 16.64
N ALA A 143 -6.50 5.11 15.82
CA ALA A 143 -5.65 5.84 14.89
C ALA A 143 -6.48 6.59 13.84
N ALA A 144 -7.55 6.01 13.30
CA ALA A 144 -8.44 6.68 12.36
C ALA A 144 -9.11 7.93 12.98
N GLU A 145 -9.51 7.87 14.25
CA GLU A 145 -10.09 9.02 14.96
C GLU A 145 -9.10 10.18 15.12
N PHE A 146 -7.81 9.87 15.33
CA PHE A 146 -6.76 10.87 15.36
C PHE A 146 -6.68 11.61 14.01
N PHE A 147 -6.63 10.87 12.90
CA PHE A 147 -6.52 11.46 11.57
C PHE A 147 -7.78 12.21 11.11
N ARG A 148 -8.97 11.80 11.54
CA ARG A 148 -10.22 12.51 11.21
C ARG A 148 -10.29 13.92 11.77
N LYS A 149 -9.52 14.23 12.81
CA LYS A 149 -9.45 15.57 13.41
C LYS A 149 -8.49 16.50 12.67
N ASP A 150 -7.68 15.97 11.77
CA ASP A 150 -6.71 16.74 10.99
C ASP A 150 -7.38 17.28 9.72
N PRO A 151 -7.49 18.63 9.54
CA PRO A 151 -8.09 19.22 8.35
C PRO A 151 -7.29 18.94 7.06
N GLY A 152 -6.04 18.52 7.16
CA GLY A 152 -5.21 18.07 6.03
C GLY A 152 -5.59 16.67 5.52
N ILE A 153 -6.49 15.94 6.21
CA ILE A 153 -6.95 14.61 5.83
C ILE A 153 -8.34 14.68 5.23
N LYS A 154 -8.48 14.21 4.00
CA LYS A 154 -9.75 14.16 3.27
C LYS A 154 -10.62 12.98 3.70
N GLN A 155 -10.01 11.81 3.92
CA GLN A 155 -10.74 10.58 4.19
C GLN A 155 -9.89 9.57 4.95
N THR A 156 -10.54 8.79 5.81
CA THR A 156 -9.96 7.62 6.48
C THR A 156 -10.89 6.42 6.34
N ALA A 157 -10.32 5.22 6.21
CA ALA A 157 -11.07 3.97 6.23
C ALA A 157 -10.31 2.91 7.02
N VAL A 158 -11.03 2.12 7.81
CA VAL A 158 -10.50 0.93 8.50
C VAL A 158 -11.11 -0.29 7.83
N VAL A 159 -10.27 -1.12 7.20
CA VAL A 159 -10.71 -2.25 6.38
C VAL A 159 -9.89 -3.50 6.69
N ARG A 160 -10.43 -4.67 6.32
CA ARG A 160 -9.68 -5.92 6.26
C ARG A 160 -9.13 -6.15 4.86
N PRO A 161 -8.00 -6.87 4.72
CA PRO A 161 -7.61 -7.39 3.43
C PRO A 161 -8.72 -8.29 2.87
N PHE A 162 -8.89 -8.24 1.57
CA PHE A 162 -9.79 -9.19 0.89
C PHE A 162 -9.13 -10.58 0.91
N SER A 163 -9.86 -11.58 1.39
CA SER A 163 -9.50 -12.99 1.28
C SER A 163 -10.59 -13.72 0.52
N LYS A 164 -10.19 -14.61 -0.39
CA LYS A 164 -11.14 -15.50 -1.10
C LYS A 164 -11.73 -16.57 -0.18
N ASP A 165 -11.08 -16.80 0.97
CA ASP A 165 -11.44 -17.85 1.92
C ASP A 165 -12.32 -17.32 3.08
N LEU A 166 -12.67 -16.04 3.06
CA LEU A 166 -13.63 -15.48 4.02
C LEU A 166 -15.04 -15.51 3.44
N PRO A 167 -16.02 -16.05 4.20
CA PRO A 167 -17.42 -16.09 3.79
C PRO A 167 -18.03 -14.69 3.63
#